data_8ca0b6bfb1364cafcd19c6e745f3181b
#
_entry.id   8ca0b6bfb1364cafcd19c6e745f3181b
#
_cell.length_a   1.000
_cell.length_b   1.000
_cell.length_c   1.000
_cell.angle_alpha   90.00
_cell.angle_beta   90.00
_cell.angle_gamma   90.00
#
_symmetry.space_group_name_H-M   'P 1'
#
loop_
_entity.id
_entity.type
_entity.pdbx_description
1 polymer ?
#
loop_
_entity_poly.entity_id
_entity_poly.type
_entity_poly.pdbx_seq_one_letter_code
_entity_poly.pdbx_strand_id
1 'polypeptide(L)'
;LPVPDYTPQTVATREAELNAPPLHAEWHEAARQRHTRDRLAVLSGVWKSILVDRILATVGADRFSAMPDPSLATNPFSAICRQLACLYDQGPPSVTNPTAEARGFDVAGLTRTITRAGYWARMQAQQRLVLGLREVLVHVAIDEGRPLFLFATPDQVVARARPERPDQPVRIEWLRKARVDVAGAVAGTPAVPELRREQWTLWVWDVADPEAPYHRVYALGQGQWRSSGMGAAAEVSGIDVTEQLLGGRFDGDAYPFRRRPTLREERRAAELGVPAVGVPILPWVVYHAAPNGAAIFSAYDEIELFDGTLDVAAKQGFVDHAFLDASWPQRYVIGAVPVGGSVHPDDAGHVAHVPTDPASVLILQKLQDYDGQPMIGQYQAGADPAALQGVVSGQIEALATNAGVAPSDVQRLGGTARSGVAIALSQGGKRDMQRRYAPVFRDADERLVALVATLWNRWSESPEGLAVFGEEAPPAYPESGYEVHYQSLPLSPAEREARRKDVLERLAAGLVSRVDAYAELHDVSREEAAVRLAAMDGPDGDDDDDDADDLREELVAALAALEGALGVDGLPRAAREALEDARDQARAAVEG
;
A
#
# COMPACT_ATOMS: atom_id res chain seq x y z
N LEU A 1 30.68 -34.78 16.85
CA LEU A 1 29.92 -33.72 16.16
C LEU A 1 28.58 -33.59 16.88
N PRO A 2 28.18 -32.44 17.42
CA PRO A 2 26.85 -32.29 18.01
C PRO A 2 25.81 -32.49 16.91
N VAL A 3 24.80 -33.31 17.19
CA VAL A 3 23.64 -33.49 16.34
C VAL A 3 22.91 -32.14 16.27
N PRO A 4 22.67 -31.57 15.09
CA PRO A 4 21.95 -30.31 14.99
C PRO A 4 20.54 -30.49 15.55
N ASP A 5 20.17 -29.60 16.48
CA ASP A 5 18.86 -29.56 17.10
C ASP A 5 17.82 -29.17 16.03
N TYR A 6 17.14 -30.18 15.48
CA TYR A 6 16.03 -30.00 14.54
C TYR A 6 14.76 -29.64 15.31
N THR A 7 14.68 -28.40 15.77
CA THR A 7 13.39 -27.86 16.24
C THR A 7 12.50 -27.50 15.03
N PRO A 8 11.16 -27.59 15.14
CA PRO A 8 10.26 -27.19 14.06
C PRO A 8 10.49 -25.75 13.54
N GLN A 9 11.03 -24.88 14.40
CA GLN A 9 11.39 -23.51 14.06
C GLN A 9 12.62 -23.45 13.13
N THR A 10 13.64 -24.30 13.35
CA THR A 10 14.83 -24.33 12.48
C THR A 10 14.52 -24.90 11.10
N VAL A 11 13.55 -25.83 10.99
CA VAL A 11 13.10 -26.36 9.70
C VAL A 11 12.30 -25.32 8.93
N ALA A 12 11.35 -24.63 9.58
CA ALA A 12 10.56 -23.56 8.95
C ALA A 12 11.43 -22.37 8.48
N THR A 13 12.45 -21.99 9.26
CA THR A 13 13.40 -20.93 8.89
C THR A 13 14.22 -21.35 7.66
N ARG A 14 14.67 -22.60 7.61
CA ARG A 14 15.45 -23.12 6.50
C ARG A 14 14.65 -23.31 5.22
N GLU A 15 13.38 -23.70 5.32
CA GLU A 15 12.46 -23.73 4.18
C GLU A 15 12.15 -22.32 3.67
N ALA A 16 12.00 -21.33 4.56
CA ALA A 16 11.81 -19.93 4.18
C ALA A 16 13.05 -19.38 3.47
N GLU A 17 14.27 -19.70 3.94
CA GLU A 17 15.53 -19.31 3.31
C GLU A 17 15.70 -19.94 1.93
N LEU A 18 15.37 -21.23 1.77
CA LEU A 18 15.43 -21.95 0.50
C LEU A 18 14.42 -21.45 -0.54
N ASN A 19 13.28 -20.89 -0.07
CA ASN A 19 12.25 -20.33 -0.92
C ASN A 19 12.40 -18.83 -1.14
N ALA A 20 13.31 -18.15 -0.44
CA ALA A 20 13.57 -16.74 -0.64
C ALA A 20 14.09 -16.48 -2.07
N PRO A 21 13.66 -15.40 -2.72
CA PRO A 21 14.20 -15.03 -4.02
C PRO A 21 15.71 -14.73 -3.90
N PRO A 22 16.53 -15.12 -4.89
CA PRO A 22 17.96 -14.82 -4.88
C PRO A 22 18.20 -13.31 -4.87
N LEU A 23 19.29 -12.89 -4.21
CA LEU A 23 19.72 -11.49 -4.17
C LEU A 23 20.55 -11.16 -5.41
N HIS A 24 20.53 -9.90 -5.83
CA HIS A 24 21.41 -9.41 -6.87
C HIS A 24 22.89 -9.46 -6.43
N ALA A 25 23.81 -9.63 -7.38
CA ALA A 25 25.23 -9.73 -7.09
C ALA A 25 25.85 -8.39 -6.66
N GLU A 26 25.34 -7.26 -7.14
CA GLU A 26 25.81 -5.93 -6.76
C GLU A 26 25.35 -5.61 -5.35
N TRP A 27 26.29 -5.24 -4.48
CA TRP A 27 26.04 -5.10 -3.03
C TRP A 27 24.95 -4.07 -2.69
N HIS A 28 24.88 -2.95 -3.43
CA HIS A 28 23.88 -1.90 -3.20
C HIS A 28 22.47 -2.36 -3.57
N GLU A 29 22.33 -3.13 -4.65
CA GLU A 29 21.07 -3.74 -5.03
C GLU A 29 20.64 -4.82 -4.03
N ALA A 30 21.59 -5.65 -3.60
CA ALA A 30 21.33 -6.66 -2.57
C ALA A 30 20.90 -6.01 -1.23
N ALA A 31 21.52 -4.90 -0.84
CA ALA A 31 21.15 -4.15 0.35
C ALA A 31 19.72 -3.59 0.22
N ARG A 32 19.40 -2.93 -0.91
CA ARG A 32 18.06 -2.42 -1.20
C ARG A 32 17.01 -3.54 -1.17
N GLN A 33 17.31 -4.68 -1.78
CA GLN A 33 16.40 -5.83 -1.79
C GLN A 33 16.14 -6.38 -0.38
N ARG A 34 17.16 -6.45 0.50
CA ARG A 34 16.98 -6.86 1.89
C ARG A 34 16.09 -5.88 2.65
N HIS A 35 16.37 -4.58 2.57
CA HIS A 35 15.55 -3.55 3.20
C HIS A 35 14.08 -3.60 2.74
N THR A 36 13.86 -3.84 1.45
CA THR A 36 12.49 -4.00 0.92
C THR A 36 11.80 -5.22 1.50
N ARG A 37 12.51 -6.35 1.62
CA ARG A 37 11.96 -7.58 2.23
C ARG A 37 11.61 -7.39 3.69
N ASP A 38 12.46 -6.72 4.44
CA ASP A 38 12.22 -6.42 5.85
C ASP A 38 10.97 -5.54 6.00
N ARG A 39 10.82 -4.49 5.18
CA ARG A 39 9.61 -3.66 5.13
C ARG A 39 8.37 -4.45 4.75
N LEU A 40 8.47 -5.31 3.74
CA LEU A 40 7.38 -6.19 3.31
C LEU A 40 6.97 -7.17 4.40
N ALA A 41 7.93 -7.74 5.13
CA ALA A 41 7.68 -8.63 6.26
C ALA A 41 6.92 -7.90 7.38
N VAL A 42 7.31 -6.65 7.72
CA VAL A 42 6.61 -5.83 8.72
C VAL A 42 5.20 -5.47 8.24
N LEU A 43 5.02 -5.07 6.98
CA LEU A 43 3.71 -4.79 6.40
C LEU A 43 2.79 -6.02 6.41
N SER A 44 3.35 -7.19 6.17
CA SER A 44 2.61 -8.47 6.11
C SER A 44 2.38 -9.09 7.49
N GLY A 45 2.99 -8.55 8.56
CA GLY A 45 2.87 -9.09 9.92
C GLY A 45 3.77 -10.29 10.21
N VAL A 46 4.70 -10.66 9.31
CA VAL A 46 5.61 -11.82 9.43
C VAL A 46 7.03 -11.32 9.69
N TRP A 47 7.26 -10.67 10.82
CA TRP A 47 8.50 -9.92 11.09
C TRP A 47 9.16 -10.26 12.45
N LYS A 48 8.79 -11.41 13.04
CA LYS A 48 9.31 -11.82 14.35
C LYS A 48 10.85 -11.90 14.38
N SER A 49 11.46 -12.45 13.33
CA SER A 49 12.93 -12.57 13.24
C SER A 49 13.60 -11.19 13.24
N ILE A 50 13.07 -10.23 12.49
CA ILE A 50 13.60 -8.87 12.40
C ILE A 50 13.52 -8.18 13.78
N LEU A 51 12.40 -8.34 14.49
CA LEU A 51 12.23 -7.79 15.84
C LEU A 51 13.18 -8.45 16.84
N VAL A 52 13.33 -9.77 16.78
CA VAL A 52 14.27 -10.52 17.62
C VAL A 52 15.70 -10.03 17.39
N ASP A 53 16.13 -9.89 16.14
CA ASP A 53 17.47 -9.39 15.79
C ASP A 53 17.67 -7.96 16.32
N ARG A 54 16.65 -7.09 16.25
CA ARG A 54 16.70 -5.73 16.80
C ARG A 54 16.86 -5.72 18.32
N ILE A 55 16.10 -6.57 19.02
CA ILE A 55 16.17 -6.70 20.49
C ILE A 55 17.54 -7.27 20.89
N LEU A 56 18.01 -8.35 20.23
CA LEU A 56 19.33 -8.96 20.48
C LEU A 56 20.47 -7.96 20.31
N ALA A 57 20.43 -7.14 19.27
CA ALA A 57 21.41 -6.09 19.04
C ALA A 57 21.41 -5.03 20.16
N THR A 58 20.26 -4.82 20.82
CA THR A 58 20.11 -3.80 21.87
C THR A 58 20.53 -4.31 23.25
N VAL A 59 20.12 -5.53 23.63
CA VAL A 59 20.27 -6.04 25.01
C VAL A 59 21.30 -7.14 25.14
N GLY A 60 21.70 -7.78 24.05
CA GLY A 60 22.60 -8.94 24.04
C GLY A 60 21.90 -10.27 24.35
N ALA A 61 22.55 -11.39 24.01
CA ALA A 61 21.93 -12.72 24.05
C ALA A 61 21.53 -13.17 25.48
N ASP A 62 22.38 -12.86 26.48
CA ASP A 62 22.15 -13.28 27.86
C ASP A 62 20.86 -12.65 28.42
N ARG A 63 20.64 -11.36 28.20
CA ARG A 63 19.44 -10.67 28.67
C ARG A 63 18.21 -11.06 27.86
N PHE A 64 18.37 -11.28 26.57
CA PHE A 64 17.26 -11.70 25.70
C PHE A 64 16.70 -13.06 26.12
N SER A 65 17.55 -13.99 26.57
CA SER A 65 17.11 -15.33 27.04
C SER A 65 16.14 -15.28 28.23
N ALA A 66 16.18 -14.20 29.01
CA ALA A 66 15.30 -13.98 30.17
C ALA A 66 14.01 -13.23 29.81
N MET A 67 13.90 -12.70 28.57
CA MET A 67 12.74 -11.94 28.14
C MET A 67 11.61 -12.86 27.63
N PRO A 68 10.34 -12.45 27.78
CA PRO A 68 9.23 -13.13 27.12
C PRO A 68 9.34 -13.02 25.61
N ASP A 69 8.64 -13.91 24.90
CA ASP A 69 8.56 -13.89 23.45
C ASP A 69 7.98 -12.53 23.00
N PRO A 70 8.65 -11.77 22.09
CA PRO A 70 8.20 -10.43 21.75
C PRO A 70 6.87 -10.44 21.00
N SER A 71 5.97 -9.55 21.39
CA SER A 71 4.67 -9.38 20.77
C SER A 71 4.78 -8.63 19.44
N LEU A 72 4.09 -9.12 18.40
CA LEU A 72 3.99 -8.47 17.10
C LEU A 72 2.74 -7.55 16.98
N ALA A 73 1.98 -7.40 18.08
CA ALA A 73 0.72 -6.66 18.06
C ALA A 73 0.91 -5.15 17.79
N THR A 74 2.04 -4.60 18.22
CA THR A 74 2.36 -3.17 18.05
C THR A 74 3.11 -2.92 16.76
N ASN A 75 2.37 -2.53 15.71
CA ASN A 75 2.92 -2.29 14.38
C ASN A 75 2.42 -0.95 13.80
N PRO A 76 2.99 0.20 14.25
CA PRO A 76 2.62 1.52 13.74
C PRO A 76 2.85 1.68 12.25
N PHE A 77 3.93 1.11 11.67
CA PHE A 77 4.24 1.18 10.24
C PHE A 77 3.08 0.69 9.37
N SER A 78 2.60 -0.53 9.67
CA SER A 78 1.48 -1.11 8.95
C SER A 78 0.17 -0.31 9.14
N ALA A 79 -0.08 0.18 10.36
CA ALA A 79 -1.28 0.95 10.69
C ALA A 79 -1.27 2.31 9.97
N ILE A 80 -0.15 3.03 10.01
CA ILE A 80 0.00 4.34 9.36
C ILE A 80 -0.08 4.20 7.83
N CYS A 81 0.63 3.25 7.22
CA CYS A 81 0.54 3.02 5.76
C CYS A 81 -0.90 2.71 5.31
N ARG A 82 -1.69 2.03 6.16
CA ARG A 82 -3.12 1.76 5.88
C ARG A 82 -3.96 3.03 5.94
N GLN A 83 -3.69 3.94 6.87
CA GLN A 83 -4.42 5.20 6.97
C GLN A 83 -4.08 6.16 5.83
N LEU A 84 -2.82 6.16 5.38
CA LEU A 84 -2.35 6.97 4.27
C LEU A 84 -2.89 6.50 2.90
N ALA A 85 -3.21 5.19 2.77
CA ALA A 85 -3.72 4.59 1.54
C ALA A 85 -5.20 4.89 1.35
N CYS A 86 -5.55 6.10 0.88
CA CYS A 86 -6.93 6.59 0.79
C CYS A 86 -7.37 7.06 -0.60
N LEU A 87 -6.50 7.01 -1.64
CA LEU A 87 -6.83 7.55 -2.97
C LEU A 87 -7.95 6.78 -3.68
N TYR A 88 -7.96 5.45 -3.52
CA TYR A 88 -8.90 4.57 -4.19
C TYR A 88 -10.05 4.10 -3.29
N ASP A 89 -10.18 4.69 -2.07
CA ASP A 89 -11.20 4.28 -1.09
C ASP A 89 -12.64 4.55 -1.56
N GLN A 90 -12.83 5.59 -2.39
CA GLN A 90 -14.15 5.99 -2.90
C GLN A 90 -14.54 5.27 -4.21
N GLY A 91 -13.69 4.37 -4.68
CA GLY A 91 -13.90 3.61 -5.91
C GLY A 91 -12.94 3.96 -7.04
N PRO A 92 -13.22 3.48 -8.25
CA PRO A 92 -12.39 3.75 -9.43
C PRO A 92 -12.31 5.26 -9.71
N PRO A 93 -11.12 5.79 -10.04
CA PRO A 93 -11.02 7.17 -10.53
C PRO A 93 -11.73 7.31 -11.88
N SER A 94 -12.19 8.51 -12.19
CA SER A 94 -12.64 8.84 -13.54
C SER A 94 -11.43 9.12 -14.44
N VAL A 95 -11.50 8.62 -15.66
CA VAL A 95 -10.47 8.83 -16.69
C VAL A 95 -11.11 9.55 -17.86
N THR A 96 -10.54 10.67 -18.24
CA THR A 96 -10.98 11.50 -19.36
C THR A 96 -9.85 11.70 -20.37
N ASN A 97 -10.17 12.01 -21.59
CA ASN A 97 -9.26 12.50 -22.60
C ASN A 97 -10.03 13.45 -23.52
N PRO A 98 -10.12 14.76 -23.16
CA PRO A 98 -10.99 15.70 -23.87
C PRO A 98 -10.70 15.78 -25.37
N THR A 99 -9.42 15.69 -25.76
CA THR A 99 -9.02 15.73 -27.18
C THR A 99 -9.49 14.48 -27.93
N ALA A 100 -9.46 13.32 -27.29
CA ALA A 100 -9.88 12.06 -27.87
C ALA A 100 -11.41 11.96 -27.95
N GLU A 101 -12.09 12.35 -26.91
CA GLU A 101 -13.56 12.37 -26.83
C GLU A 101 -14.14 13.30 -27.89
N ALA A 102 -13.54 14.49 -28.10
CA ALA A 102 -13.93 15.39 -29.16
C ALA A 102 -13.74 14.80 -30.58
N ARG A 103 -12.89 13.78 -30.73
CA ARG A 103 -12.69 13.02 -31.97
C ARG A 103 -13.53 11.75 -32.07
N GLY A 104 -14.38 11.48 -31.09
CA GLY A 104 -15.29 10.33 -31.06
C GLY A 104 -14.67 9.01 -30.57
N PHE A 105 -13.53 9.04 -29.86
CA PHE A 105 -12.96 7.85 -29.26
C PHE A 105 -13.74 7.44 -27.99
N ASP A 106 -13.98 6.12 -27.81
CA ASP A 106 -14.65 5.59 -26.62
C ASP A 106 -13.67 5.44 -25.42
N VAL A 107 -13.28 6.56 -24.83
CA VAL A 107 -12.42 6.59 -23.63
C VAL A 107 -13.10 5.86 -22.47
N ALA A 108 -14.42 5.98 -22.34
CA ALA A 108 -15.18 5.26 -21.33
C ALA A 108 -15.13 3.74 -21.53
N GLY A 109 -15.05 3.25 -22.76
CA GLY A 109 -14.83 1.84 -23.09
C GLY A 109 -13.52 1.31 -22.59
N LEU A 110 -12.43 2.06 -22.80
CA LEU A 110 -11.10 1.73 -22.28
C LEU A 110 -11.12 1.67 -20.75
N THR A 111 -11.70 2.69 -20.11
CA THR A 111 -11.83 2.76 -18.64
C THR A 111 -12.62 1.57 -18.09
N ARG A 112 -13.74 1.21 -18.73
CA ARG A 112 -14.53 0.01 -18.37
C ARG A 112 -13.70 -1.27 -18.49
N THR A 113 -12.85 -1.38 -19.50
CA THR A 113 -11.97 -2.54 -19.72
C THR A 113 -10.94 -2.67 -18.60
N ILE A 114 -10.28 -1.58 -18.20
CA ILE A 114 -9.34 -1.53 -17.08
C ILE A 114 -10.05 -1.89 -15.76
N THR A 115 -11.24 -1.35 -15.54
CA THR A 115 -12.05 -1.61 -14.34
C THR A 115 -12.47 -3.08 -14.27
N ARG A 116 -12.94 -3.66 -15.38
CA ARG A 116 -13.32 -5.09 -15.46
C ARG A 116 -12.14 -6.04 -15.25
N ALA A 117 -10.93 -5.62 -15.61
CA ALA A 117 -9.71 -6.34 -15.30
C ALA A 117 -9.32 -6.28 -13.80
N GLY A 118 -10.10 -5.55 -12.98
CA GLY A 118 -9.92 -5.44 -11.54
C GLY A 118 -8.72 -4.60 -11.11
N TYR A 119 -8.22 -3.72 -11.98
CA TYR A 119 -7.02 -2.93 -11.70
C TYR A 119 -7.20 -2.01 -10.49
N TRP A 120 -8.25 -1.18 -10.47
CA TRP A 120 -8.48 -0.19 -9.42
C TRP A 120 -8.70 -0.83 -8.04
N ALA A 121 -9.41 -1.95 -7.99
CA ALA A 121 -9.59 -2.71 -6.75
C ALA A 121 -8.25 -3.27 -6.21
N ARG A 122 -7.36 -3.69 -7.12
CA ARG A 122 -6.01 -4.09 -6.72
C ARG A 122 -5.18 -2.90 -6.26
N MET A 123 -5.27 -1.74 -6.94
CA MET A 123 -4.54 -0.53 -6.56
C MET A 123 -4.94 -0.02 -5.18
N GLN A 124 -6.19 -0.16 -4.77
CA GLN A 124 -6.61 0.12 -3.39
C GLN A 124 -5.77 -0.67 -2.36
N ALA A 125 -5.52 -1.95 -2.62
CA ALA A 125 -4.67 -2.78 -1.76
C ALA A 125 -3.17 -2.45 -1.95
N GLN A 126 -2.73 -2.19 -3.19
CA GLN A 126 -1.32 -1.95 -3.53
C GLN A 126 -0.83 -0.57 -3.08
N GLN A 127 -1.68 0.44 -2.98
CA GLN A 127 -1.30 1.78 -2.50
C GLN A 127 -0.58 1.70 -1.14
N ARG A 128 -1.06 0.84 -0.23
CA ARG A 128 -0.40 0.59 1.05
C ARG A 128 1.03 0.08 0.87
N LEU A 129 1.26 -0.80 -0.12
CA LEU A 129 2.61 -1.32 -0.41
C LEU A 129 3.48 -0.24 -1.03
N VAL A 130 2.95 0.57 -1.97
CA VAL A 130 3.68 1.72 -2.52
C VAL A 130 4.17 2.64 -1.41
N LEU A 131 3.29 3.00 -0.47
CA LEU A 131 3.64 3.89 0.65
C LEU A 131 4.67 3.29 1.60
N GLY A 132 4.58 1.98 1.88
CA GLY A 132 5.51 1.31 2.79
C GLY A 132 6.85 0.92 2.14
N LEU A 133 6.85 0.53 0.87
CA LEU A 133 8.05 0.11 0.14
C LEU A 133 8.69 1.25 -0.67
N ARG A 134 8.07 2.42 -0.71
CA ARG A 134 8.39 3.60 -1.51
C ARG A 134 8.03 3.47 -2.99
N GLU A 135 8.18 2.30 -3.59
CA GLU A 135 7.82 2.00 -4.97
C GLU A 135 7.12 0.65 -5.10
N VAL A 136 6.29 0.54 -6.13
CA VAL A 136 5.79 -0.72 -6.69
C VAL A 136 5.77 -0.57 -8.20
N LEU A 137 6.15 -1.62 -8.90
CA LEU A 137 6.14 -1.64 -10.35
C LEU A 137 4.95 -2.45 -10.85
N VAL A 138 4.33 -1.97 -11.92
CA VAL A 138 3.20 -2.64 -12.56
C VAL A 138 3.59 -3.02 -13.97
N HIS A 139 3.64 -4.31 -14.25
CA HIS A 139 3.77 -4.85 -15.60
C HIS A 139 2.38 -4.96 -16.22
N VAL A 140 2.25 -4.46 -17.43
CA VAL A 140 1.02 -4.51 -18.22
C VAL A 140 1.22 -5.44 -19.41
N ALA A 141 0.30 -6.36 -19.59
CA ALA A 141 0.21 -7.22 -20.77
C ALA A 141 -1.24 -7.29 -21.26
N ILE A 142 -1.43 -7.69 -22.50
CA ILE A 142 -2.76 -8.07 -23.02
C ILE A 142 -2.75 -9.58 -23.19
N ASP A 143 -3.72 -10.24 -22.60
CA ASP A 143 -3.89 -11.69 -22.63
C ASP A 143 -5.33 -11.99 -23.07
N GLU A 144 -5.51 -12.70 -24.17
CA GLU A 144 -6.82 -13.02 -24.76
C GLU A 144 -7.77 -11.80 -24.84
N GLY A 145 -7.24 -10.63 -25.22
CA GLY A 145 -8.03 -9.38 -25.31
C GLY A 145 -8.40 -8.76 -23.97
N ARG A 146 -7.69 -9.08 -22.91
CA ARG A 146 -7.90 -8.48 -21.57
C ARG A 146 -6.60 -7.93 -21.02
N PRO A 147 -6.61 -6.72 -20.46
CA PRO A 147 -5.43 -6.22 -19.75
C PRO A 147 -5.12 -7.08 -18.53
N LEU A 148 -3.89 -7.52 -18.44
CA LEU A 148 -3.33 -8.24 -17.30
C LEU A 148 -2.36 -7.30 -16.56
N PHE A 149 -2.59 -7.12 -15.27
CA PHE A 149 -1.75 -6.30 -14.41
C PHE A 149 -1.02 -7.18 -13.39
N LEU A 150 0.30 -7.16 -13.43
CA LEU A 150 1.15 -7.90 -12.51
C LEU A 150 1.98 -6.92 -11.69
N PHE A 151 1.87 -7.02 -10.37
CA PHE A 151 2.56 -6.13 -9.45
C PHE A 151 3.87 -6.78 -9.01
N ALA A 152 4.95 -6.02 -9.07
CA ALA A 152 6.27 -6.43 -8.63
C ALA A 152 6.78 -5.49 -7.55
N THR A 153 7.29 -6.06 -6.48
CA THR A 153 7.92 -5.32 -5.39
C THR A 153 9.40 -5.05 -5.69
N PRO A 154 9.99 -3.97 -5.15
CA PRO A 154 11.37 -3.59 -5.47
C PRO A 154 12.43 -4.64 -5.13
N ASP A 155 12.15 -5.58 -4.22
CA ASP A 155 13.08 -6.69 -3.93
C ASP A 155 13.17 -7.74 -5.04
N GLN A 156 12.19 -7.75 -5.96
CA GLN A 156 12.13 -8.66 -7.10
C GLN A 156 12.60 -8.01 -8.39
N VAL A 157 12.89 -6.71 -8.39
CA VAL A 157 13.18 -5.95 -9.61
C VAL A 157 14.51 -5.23 -9.49
N VAL A 158 15.28 -5.27 -10.56
CA VAL A 158 16.37 -4.34 -10.82
C VAL A 158 16.02 -3.53 -12.06
N ALA A 159 16.16 -2.22 -11.98
CA ALA A 159 15.88 -1.33 -13.09
C ALA A 159 17.08 -0.41 -13.33
N ARG A 160 17.37 -0.17 -14.61
CA ARG A 160 18.46 0.71 -15.03
C ARG A 160 17.91 1.83 -15.90
N ALA A 161 18.43 3.04 -15.67
CA ALA A 161 18.06 4.25 -16.39
C ALA A 161 19.27 4.79 -17.15
N ARG A 162 19.02 5.69 -18.11
CA ARG A 162 20.07 6.49 -18.72
C ARG A 162 20.48 7.63 -17.78
N PRO A 163 21.74 8.06 -17.79
CA PRO A 163 22.21 9.16 -16.94
C PRO A 163 21.42 10.47 -17.13
N GLU A 164 20.92 10.72 -18.34
CA GLU A 164 20.17 11.92 -18.69
C GLU A 164 18.74 11.92 -18.13
N ARG A 165 18.21 10.72 -17.80
CA ARG A 165 16.87 10.51 -17.24
C ARG A 165 16.93 9.42 -16.18
N PRO A 166 17.46 9.72 -15.01
CA PRO A 166 17.72 8.73 -13.97
C PRO A 166 16.44 8.15 -13.33
N ASP A 167 15.31 8.83 -13.52
CA ASP A 167 13.96 8.43 -13.05
C ASP A 167 13.23 7.49 -14.03
N GLN A 168 13.70 7.40 -15.29
CA GLN A 168 13.03 6.62 -16.33
C GLN A 168 13.79 5.35 -16.66
N PRO A 169 13.24 4.17 -16.36
CA PRO A 169 13.88 2.91 -16.69
C PRO A 169 13.94 2.72 -18.21
N VAL A 170 15.07 2.19 -18.68
CA VAL A 170 15.25 1.68 -20.05
C VAL A 170 15.51 0.20 -20.07
N ARG A 171 15.83 -0.39 -18.92
CA ARG A 171 15.94 -1.83 -18.72
C ARG A 171 15.31 -2.20 -17.40
N ILE A 172 14.49 -3.26 -17.41
CA ILE A 172 13.89 -3.85 -16.21
C ILE A 172 14.18 -5.35 -16.21
N GLU A 173 14.63 -5.83 -15.09
CA GLU A 173 14.88 -7.21 -14.76
C GLU A 173 13.97 -7.61 -13.62
N TRP A 174 13.08 -8.57 -13.88
CA TRP A 174 12.09 -9.02 -12.90
C TRP A 174 12.29 -10.49 -12.55
N LEU A 175 12.48 -10.75 -11.28
CA LEU A 175 12.64 -12.07 -10.72
C LEU A 175 11.29 -12.64 -10.32
N ARG A 176 10.91 -13.78 -10.91
CA ARG A 176 9.67 -14.51 -10.56
C ARG A 176 9.84 -16.01 -10.71
N LYS A 177 8.99 -16.78 -10.04
CA LYS A 177 8.94 -18.24 -10.23
C LYS A 177 8.15 -18.58 -11.49
N ALA A 178 8.66 -19.54 -12.25
CA ALA A 178 7.99 -20.14 -13.39
C ALA A 178 8.32 -21.63 -13.50
N ARG A 179 7.47 -22.38 -14.19
CA ARG A 179 7.71 -23.80 -14.47
C ARG A 179 8.47 -23.94 -15.79
N VAL A 180 9.71 -24.38 -15.71
CA VAL A 180 10.61 -24.52 -16.87
C VAL A 180 11.32 -25.86 -16.84
N ASP A 181 11.68 -26.38 -18.05
CA ASP A 181 12.56 -27.50 -18.24
C ASP A 181 13.95 -27.01 -18.64
N VAL A 182 14.85 -26.91 -17.67
CA VAL A 182 16.20 -26.39 -17.86
C VAL A 182 17.05 -27.39 -18.68
N ALA A 183 16.83 -28.68 -18.50
CA ALA A 183 17.59 -29.68 -19.24
C ALA A 183 17.26 -29.65 -20.75
N GLY A 184 15.98 -29.48 -21.10
CA GLY A 184 15.54 -29.29 -22.48
C GLY A 184 16.10 -28.02 -23.11
N ALA A 185 16.13 -26.89 -22.34
CA ALA A 185 16.70 -25.63 -22.83
C ALA A 185 18.20 -25.72 -23.13
N VAL A 186 18.98 -26.39 -22.25
CA VAL A 186 20.44 -26.61 -22.47
C VAL A 186 20.72 -27.52 -23.67
N ALA A 187 19.91 -28.54 -23.84
CA ALA A 187 20.06 -29.48 -24.95
C ALA A 187 19.60 -28.92 -26.31
N GLY A 188 18.93 -27.74 -26.32
CA GLY A 188 18.36 -27.15 -27.53
C GLY A 188 17.18 -27.96 -28.12
N THR A 189 16.59 -28.83 -27.30
CA THR A 189 15.40 -29.61 -27.65
C THR A 189 14.15 -28.94 -27.09
N PRO A 190 12.98 -29.10 -27.70
CA PRO A 190 11.73 -28.58 -27.12
C PRO A 190 11.52 -29.10 -25.71
N ALA A 191 11.11 -28.23 -24.82
CA ALA A 191 10.87 -28.60 -23.43
C ALA A 191 9.74 -29.62 -23.31
N VAL A 192 9.96 -30.67 -22.52
CA VAL A 192 8.96 -31.69 -22.21
C VAL A 192 8.13 -31.18 -21.02
N PRO A 193 6.80 -30.97 -21.18
CA PRO A 193 5.95 -30.38 -20.14
C PRO A 193 6.03 -31.12 -18.79
N GLU A 194 6.18 -32.43 -18.81
CA GLU A 194 6.25 -33.29 -17.64
C GLU A 194 7.56 -33.11 -16.84
N LEU A 195 8.61 -32.59 -17.47
CA LEU A 195 9.91 -32.33 -16.87
C LEU A 195 10.01 -30.90 -16.30
N ARG A 196 9.02 -30.04 -16.54
CA ARG A 196 9.02 -28.67 -16.05
C ARG A 196 8.89 -28.62 -14.53
N ARG A 197 9.82 -27.93 -13.90
CA ARG A 197 9.83 -27.69 -12.45
C ARG A 197 9.74 -26.20 -12.17
N GLU A 198 9.12 -25.87 -11.02
CA GLU A 198 9.06 -24.48 -10.56
C GLU A 198 10.44 -24.04 -10.08
N GLN A 199 10.95 -22.96 -10.67
CA GLN A 199 12.21 -22.35 -10.27
C GLN A 199 12.21 -20.83 -10.52
N TRP A 200 13.19 -20.15 -9.96
CA TRP A 200 13.38 -18.74 -10.17
C TRP A 200 13.81 -18.46 -11.61
N THR A 201 13.10 -17.55 -12.27
CA THR A 201 13.38 -17.06 -13.61
C THR A 201 13.53 -15.56 -13.60
N LEU A 202 14.46 -15.06 -14.39
CA LEU A 202 14.73 -13.64 -14.59
C LEU A 202 14.15 -13.21 -15.93
N TRP A 203 13.18 -12.33 -15.87
CA TRP A 203 12.53 -11.73 -17.04
C TRP A 203 13.17 -10.38 -17.31
N VAL A 204 13.67 -10.18 -18.52
CA VAL A 204 14.43 -8.97 -18.90
C VAL A 204 13.73 -8.28 -20.05
N TRP A 205 13.48 -7.00 -19.90
CA TRP A 205 13.09 -6.07 -20.96
C TRP A 205 14.17 -5.01 -21.08
N ASP A 206 14.67 -4.78 -22.26
CA ASP A 206 15.71 -3.80 -22.53
C ASP A 206 15.36 -3.01 -23.80
N VAL A 207 15.26 -1.69 -23.68
CA VAL A 207 15.01 -0.71 -24.74
C VAL A 207 16.09 0.38 -24.76
N ALA A 208 17.24 0.10 -24.12
CA ALA A 208 18.35 1.05 -24.10
C ALA A 208 18.89 1.32 -25.50
N ASP A 209 18.92 0.27 -26.34
CA ASP A 209 19.15 0.39 -27.77
C ASP A 209 17.81 0.32 -28.52
N PRO A 210 17.31 1.43 -29.07
CA PRO A 210 16.06 1.44 -29.80
C PRO A 210 16.06 0.58 -31.08
N GLU A 211 17.23 0.30 -31.65
CA GLU A 211 17.38 -0.51 -32.87
C GLU A 211 17.37 -2.00 -32.58
N ALA A 212 17.79 -2.39 -31.36
CA ALA A 212 17.86 -3.78 -30.94
C ALA A 212 17.19 -4.00 -29.56
N PRO A 213 15.91 -3.59 -29.37
CA PRO A 213 15.21 -3.88 -28.12
C PRO A 213 14.95 -5.37 -28.00
N TYR A 214 15.01 -5.91 -26.76
CA TYR A 214 14.74 -7.33 -26.56
C TYR A 214 13.93 -7.63 -25.30
N HIS A 215 13.27 -8.78 -25.32
CA HIS A 215 12.62 -9.38 -24.15
C HIS A 215 13.02 -10.84 -24.05
N ARG A 216 13.65 -11.21 -22.93
CA ARG A 216 14.17 -12.58 -22.71
C ARG A 216 13.87 -13.06 -21.30
N VAL A 217 13.86 -14.39 -21.16
CA VAL A 217 13.67 -15.04 -19.88
C VAL A 217 14.79 -16.05 -19.65
N TYR A 218 15.41 -15.94 -18.48
CA TYR A 218 16.50 -16.81 -18.06
C TYR A 218 16.11 -17.61 -16.83
N ALA A 219 16.34 -18.92 -16.83
CA ALA A 219 16.26 -19.73 -15.62
C ALA A 219 17.53 -19.54 -14.81
N LEU A 220 17.39 -19.17 -13.54
CA LEU A 220 18.52 -18.93 -12.64
C LEU A 220 18.92 -20.24 -11.94
N GLY A 221 20.26 -20.48 -11.86
CA GLY A 221 20.82 -21.48 -10.98
C GLY A 221 20.75 -21.09 -9.50
N GLN A 222 21.34 -21.91 -8.66
CA GLN A 222 21.51 -21.54 -7.23
C GLN A 222 22.53 -20.41 -7.10
N GLY A 223 22.20 -19.36 -6.36
CA GLY A 223 23.09 -18.25 -6.04
C GLY A 223 22.51 -16.88 -6.41
N GLN A 224 23.40 -15.89 -6.49
CA GLN A 224 23.06 -14.51 -6.84
C GLN A 224 22.95 -14.35 -8.35
N TRP A 225 21.99 -13.56 -8.80
CA TRP A 225 21.85 -13.19 -10.19
C TRP A 225 22.75 -11.99 -10.54
N ARG A 226 23.24 -11.98 -11.76
CA ARG A 226 24.13 -10.94 -12.27
C ARG A 226 23.59 -10.45 -13.60
N SER A 227 23.68 -9.15 -13.79
CA SER A 227 23.52 -8.54 -15.10
C SER A 227 24.54 -7.43 -15.26
N SER A 228 25.08 -7.28 -16.45
CA SER A 228 26.04 -6.24 -16.77
C SER A 228 25.63 -5.53 -18.05
N GLY A 229 25.91 -4.24 -18.14
CA GLY A 229 25.63 -3.43 -19.30
C GLY A 229 24.14 -3.14 -19.55
N MET A 230 23.88 -2.54 -20.71
CA MET A 230 22.55 -2.24 -21.26
C MET A 230 22.55 -2.55 -22.75
N GLY A 231 21.36 -2.88 -23.28
CA GLY A 231 21.20 -3.24 -24.68
C GLY A 231 21.56 -4.68 -25.01
N ALA A 232 21.65 -5.02 -26.28
CA ALA A 232 21.85 -6.38 -26.79
C ALA A 232 23.14 -7.07 -26.32
N ALA A 233 24.16 -6.28 -25.92
CA ALA A 233 25.43 -6.78 -25.39
C ALA A 233 25.42 -7.09 -23.88
N ALA A 234 24.29 -6.87 -23.21
CA ALA A 234 24.20 -7.12 -21.77
C ALA A 234 24.25 -8.61 -21.44
N GLU A 235 25.15 -8.96 -20.52
CA GLU A 235 25.24 -10.33 -20.01
C GLU A 235 24.26 -10.54 -18.86
N VAL A 236 23.53 -11.65 -18.89
CA VAL A 236 22.68 -12.11 -17.81
C VAL A 236 23.09 -13.51 -17.41
N SER A 237 23.23 -13.75 -16.11
CA SER A 237 23.50 -15.10 -15.61
C SER A 237 22.22 -15.94 -15.68
N GLY A 238 22.31 -17.11 -16.30
CA GLY A 238 21.20 -18.05 -16.40
C GLY A 238 21.14 -18.78 -17.74
N ILE A 239 20.21 -19.73 -17.82
CA ILE A 239 19.93 -20.50 -19.02
C ILE A 239 18.74 -19.86 -19.73
N ASP A 240 18.88 -19.49 -21.00
CA ASP A 240 17.81 -18.89 -21.80
C ASP A 240 16.66 -19.89 -21.99
N VAL A 241 15.48 -19.54 -21.45
CA VAL A 241 14.23 -20.32 -21.54
C VAL A 241 13.11 -19.50 -22.21
N THR A 242 13.48 -18.47 -22.95
CA THR A 242 12.56 -17.54 -23.61
C THR A 242 11.58 -18.29 -24.52
N GLU A 243 12.08 -19.22 -25.32
CA GLU A 243 11.26 -20.01 -26.25
C GLU A 243 10.20 -20.85 -25.52
N GLN A 244 10.53 -21.39 -24.34
CA GLN A 244 9.60 -22.22 -23.57
C GLN A 244 8.45 -21.42 -22.97
N LEU A 245 8.69 -20.16 -22.59
CA LEU A 245 7.75 -19.33 -21.86
C LEU A 245 7.02 -18.31 -22.74
N LEU A 246 7.67 -17.85 -23.80
CA LEU A 246 7.15 -16.81 -24.68
C LEU A 246 6.90 -17.30 -26.13
N GLY A 247 7.22 -18.56 -26.42
CA GLY A 247 7.04 -19.12 -27.76
C GLY A 247 7.97 -18.54 -28.83
N GLY A 248 9.07 -17.87 -28.40
CA GLY A 248 10.05 -17.24 -29.28
C GLY A 248 10.84 -16.14 -28.59
N ARG A 249 11.76 -15.54 -29.35
CA ARG A 249 12.58 -14.41 -28.88
C ARG A 249 11.99 -13.09 -29.38
N PHE A 250 11.93 -12.12 -28.50
CA PHE A 250 11.49 -10.77 -28.82
C PHE A 250 12.70 -9.83 -28.93
N ASP A 251 13.43 -9.94 -30.06
CA ASP A 251 14.61 -9.14 -30.36
C ASP A 251 14.32 -8.24 -31.58
N GLY A 252 14.83 -7.03 -31.56
CA GLY A 252 14.75 -6.12 -32.69
C GLY A 252 13.33 -5.88 -33.20
N ASP A 253 13.07 -6.18 -34.45
CA ASP A 253 11.76 -6.00 -35.09
C ASP A 253 10.67 -6.91 -34.52
N ALA A 254 11.04 -8.03 -33.92
CA ALA A 254 10.11 -8.94 -33.24
C ALA A 254 9.67 -8.45 -31.86
N TYR A 255 10.29 -7.39 -31.30
CA TYR A 255 9.91 -6.82 -30.01
C TYR A 255 8.50 -6.23 -30.06
N PRO A 256 7.51 -6.78 -29.31
CA PRO A 256 6.10 -6.44 -29.50
C PRO A 256 5.66 -5.15 -28.83
N PHE A 257 6.45 -4.66 -27.86
CA PHE A 257 6.06 -3.51 -27.04
C PHE A 257 6.56 -2.21 -27.67
N ARG A 258 5.80 -1.70 -28.66
CA ARG A 258 6.14 -0.47 -29.39
C ARG A 258 4.95 0.48 -29.40
N ARG A 259 5.19 1.79 -29.17
CA ARG A 259 4.19 2.83 -29.41
C ARG A 259 4.26 3.36 -30.85
N ARG A 260 3.19 3.93 -31.32
CA ARG A 260 3.22 4.65 -32.60
C ARG A 260 4.16 5.86 -32.51
N PRO A 261 4.88 6.19 -33.58
CA PRO A 261 5.68 7.39 -33.60
C PRO A 261 4.77 8.63 -33.49
N THR A 262 5.25 9.66 -32.82
CA THR A 262 4.59 10.96 -32.78
C THR A 262 4.73 11.66 -34.12
N LEU A 263 3.84 12.62 -34.44
CA LEU A 263 3.94 13.44 -35.67
C LEU A 263 5.31 14.10 -35.83
N ARG A 264 5.99 14.44 -34.74
CA ARG A 264 7.35 15.00 -34.76
C ARG A 264 8.38 13.96 -35.18
N GLU A 265 8.26 12.73 -34.68
CA GLU A 265 9.14 11.62 -35.06
C GLU A 265 8.89 11.18 -36.50
N GLU A 266 7.65 11.15 -36.96
CA GLU A 266 7.29 10.89 -38.35
C GLU A 266 7.89 11.93 -39.30
N ARG A 267 7.76 13.21 -38.97
CA ARG A 267 8.37 14.29 -39.76
C ARG A 267 9.89 14.17 -39.84
N ARG A 268 10.52 13.90 -38.69
CA ARG A 268 11.96 13.70 -38.64
C ARG A 268 12.42 12.46 -39.41
N ALA A 269 11.67 11.36 -39.35
CA ALA A 269 11.93 10.17 -40.14
C ALA A 269 11.81 10.48 -41.65
N ALA A 270 10.76 11.21 -42.04
CA ALA A 270 10.57 11.66 -43.43
C ALA A 270 11.70 12.61 -43.93
N GLU A 271 12.17 13.52 -43.08
CA GLU A 271 13.33 14.40 -43.38
C GLU A 271 14.60 13.57 -43.60
N LEU A 272 14.76 12.46 -42.90
CA LEU A 272 15.92 11.56 -43.04
C LEU A 272 15.74 10.50 -44.13
N GLY A 273 14.58 10.44 -44.79
CA GLY A 273 14.27 9.45 -45.83
C GLY A 273 14.17 8.00 -45.31
N VAL A 274 13.89 7.81 -43.98
CA VAL A 274 13.74 6.50 -43.36
C VAL A 274 12.28 6.29 -42.97
N PRO A 275 11.78 5.02 -42.95
CA PRO A 275 10.45 4.73 -42.48
C PRO A 275 10.33 5.08 -40.99
N ALA A 276 9.18 5.66 -40.58
CA ALA A 276 8.87 5.86 -39.18
C ALA A 276 8.57 4.54 -38.51
N VAL A 277 9.53 3.99 -37.78
CA VAL A 277 9.38 2.73 -37.02
C VAL A 277 8.77 3.04 -35.66
N GLY A 278 7.90 2.17 -35.18
CA GLY A 278 7.35 2.29 -33.83
C GLY A 278 8.46 2.30 -32.77
N VAL A 279 8.32 3.23 -31.80
CA VAL A 279 9.32 3.41 -30.75
C VAL A 279 9.18 2.31 -29.69
N PRO A 280 10.25 1.55 -29.36
CA PRO A 280 10.16 0.53 -28.32
C PRO A 280 9.91 1.16 -26.95
N ILE A 281 9.03 0.53 -26.16
CA ILE A 281 8.65 0.96 -24.81
C ILE A 281 8.77 -0.20 -23.84
N LEU A 282 8.97 0.10 -22.56
CA LEU A 282 8.83 -0.90 -21.51
C LEU A 282 7.35 -1.07 -21.16
N PRO A 283 6.83 -2.31 -21.04
CA PRO A 283 5.45 -2.55 -20.61
C PRO A 283 5.31 -2.43 -19.08
N TRP A 284 5.88 -1.38 -18.51
CA TRP A 284 5.98 -1.18 -17.07
C TRP A 284 5.67 0.25 -16.67
N VAL A 285 5.02 0.40 -15.52
CA VAL A 285 4.83 1.68 -14.84
C VAL A 285 5.36 1.57 -13.42
N VAL A 286 6.12 2.57 -12.98
CA VAL A 286 6.64 2.67 -11.63
C VAL A 286 5.75 3.61 -10.84
N TYR A 287 5.21 3.13 -9.72
CA TYR A 287 4.46 3.91 -8.76
C TYR A 287 5.40 4.33 -7.63
N HIS A 288 5.45 5.59 -7.31
CA HIS A 288 6.27 6.15 -6.24
C HIS A 288 5.40 6.65 -5.09
N ALA A 289 5.91 6.60 -3.85
CA ALA A 289 5.26 7.20 -2.69
C ALA A 289 5.46 8.74 -2.65
N ALA A 290 6.51 9.23 -3.30
CA ALA A 290 6.83 10.66 -3.38
C ALA A 290 7.49 10.97 -4.73
N PRO A 291 7.48 12.23 -5.20
CA PRO A 291 8.18 12.60 -6.42
C PRO A 291 9.66 12.23 -6.33
N ASN A 292 10.14 11.45 -7.28
CA ASN A 292 11.54 11.02 -7.36
C ASN A 292 12.07 11.29 -8.76
N GLY A 293 12.84 12.37 -8.90
CA GLY A 293 13.50 12.73 -10.17
C GLY A 293 14.97 12.34 -10.24
N ALA A 294 15.53 11.79 -9.15
CA ALA A 294 16.95 11.51 -9.03
C ALA A 294 17.31 10.06 -9.37
N ALA A 295 16.39 9.13 -9.18
CA ALA A 295 16.61 7.70 -9.41
C ALA A 295 15.28 6.97 -9.62
N ILE A 296 15.33 5.74 -10.14
CA ILE A 296 14.14 4.87 -10.25
C ILE A 296 13.67 4.42 -8.88
N PHE A 297 14.59 4.09 -7.99
CA PHE A 297 14.29 3.65 -6.63
C PHE A 297 14.74 4.69 -5.62
N SER A 298 13.88 5.00 -4.66
CA SER A 298 14.20 5.93 -3.57
C SER A 298 15.23 5.31 -2.63
N ALA A 299 16.12 6.14 -2.10
CA ALA A 299 16.92 5.76 -0.94
C ALA A 299 16.03 5.69 0.30
N TYR A 300 16.33 4.75 1.21
CA TYR A 300 15.69 4.69 2.52
C TYR A 300 16.48 5.56 3.50
N ASP A 301 15.79 6.48 4.17
CA ASP A 301 16.37 7.29 5.22
C ASP A 301 16.42 6.50 6.54
N GLU A 302 17.47 6.68 7.34
CA GLU A 302 17.65 5.98 8.60
C GLU A 302 16.59 6.33 9.65
N ILE A 303 16.09 7.58 9.62
CA ILE A 303 15.07 8.09 10.56
C ILE A 303 13.70 7.98 9.91
N GLU A 304 13.27 6.77 9.63
CA GLU A 304 11.97 6.53 9.00
C GLU A 304 10.96 5.88 9.95
N LEU A 305 9.70 5.94 9.50
CA LEU A 305 8.58 5.26 10.12
C LEU A 305 8.85 3.76 10.37
N PHE A 306 9.62 3.11 9.49
CA PHE A 306 9.98 1.69 9.60
C PHE A 306 10.89 1.45 10.81
N ASP A 307 12.02 2.15 10.93
CA ASP A 307 12.97 2.01 12.04
C ASP A 307 12.34 2.42 13.37
N GLY A 308 11.56 3.51 13.37
CA GLY A 308 10.80 3.93 14.53
C GLY A 308 9.80 2.86 15.01
N THR A 309 9.21 2.10 14.07
CA THR A 309 8.32 0.98 14.42
C THR A 309 9.07 -0.16 15.08
N LEU A 310 10.26 -0.52 14.58
CA LEU A 310 11.10 -1.55 15.21
C LEU A 310 11.52 -1.15 16.62
N ASP A 311 11.88 0.12 16.83
CA ASP A 311 12.22 0.66 18.15
C ASP A 311 11.05 0.66 19.12
N VAL A 312 9.85 1.04 18.66
CA VAL A 312 8.63 0.99 19.45
C VAL A 312 8.29 -0.44 19.86
N ALA A 313 8.38 -1.39 18.92
CA ALA A 313 8.09 -2.79 19.21
C ALA A 313 9.13 -3.45 20.14
N ALA A 314 10.41 -3.09 20.01
CA ALA A 314 11.43 -3.53 20.94
C ALA A 314 11.18 -3.00 22.36
N LYS A 315 10.82 -1.71 22.49
CA LYS A 315 10.47 -1.10 23.78
C LYS A 315 9.19 -1.71 24.37
N GLN A 316 8.21 -2.07 23.55
CA GLN A 316 7.04 -2.81 24.02
C GLN A 316 7.44 -4.15 24.65
N GLY A 317 8.42 -4.88 24.06
CA GLY A 317 8.97 -6.08 24.66
C GLY A 317 9.60 -5.83 26.04
N PHE A 318 10.24 -4.66 26.24
CA PHE A 318 10.78 -4.28 27.57
C PHE A 318 9.67 -3.94 28.55
N VAL A 319 8.58 -3.30 28.10
CA VAL A 319 7.38 -3.06 28.95
C VAL A 319 6.77 -4.38 29.38
N ASP A 320 6.62 -5.33 28.46
CA ASP A 320 6.04 -6.65 28.73
C ASP A 320 6.92 -7.42 29.75
N HIS A 321 8.24 -7.32 29.63
CA HIS A 321 9.18 -7.88 30.60
C HIS A 321 9.06 -7.20 31.98
N ALA A 322 9.05 -5.87 32.02
CA ALA A 322 8.87 -5.12 33.27
C ALA A 322 7.52 -5.42 33.94
N PHE A 323 6.46 -5.65 33.14
CA PHE A 323 5.16 -6.05 33.65
C PHE A 323 5.20 -7.42 34.30
N LEU A 324 5.92 -8.40 33.71
CA LEU A 324 6.11 -9.71 34.31
C LEU A 324 6.89 -9.61 35.62
N ASP A 325 7.99 -8.86 35.65
CA ASP A 325 8.77 -8.64 36.87
C ASP A 325 7.98 -7.95 37.97
N ALA A 326 7.12 -6.99 37.61
CA ALA A 326 6.24 -6.32 38.57
C ALA A 326 5.11 -7.23 39.07
N SER A 327 4.60 -8.13 38.22
CA SER A 327 3.52 -9.07 38.55
C SER A 327 4.00 -10.25 39.37
N TRP A 328 5.25 -10.70 39.16
CA TRP A 328 5.88 -11.79 39.89
C TRP A 328 7.21 -11.32 40.52
N PRO A 329 7.13 -10.45 41.54
CA PRO A 329 8.35 -9.91 42.14
C PRO A 329 9.14 -11.01 42.84
N GLN A 330 10.45 -10.96 42.66
CA GLN A 330 11.34 -11.92 43.30
C GLN A 330 11.30 -11.75 44.81
N ARG A 331 11.05 -12.87 45.50
CA ARG A 331 11.04 -12.91 46.95
C ARG A 331 12.43 -13.35 47.41
N TYR A 332 12.95 -12.72 48.42
CA TYR A 332 14.17 -13.13 49.07
C TYR A 332 13.93 -13.42 50.54
N VAL A 333 14.66 -14.37 51.04
CA VAL A 333 14.58 -14.81 52.45
C VAL A 333 15.97 -14.77 53.05
N ILE A 334 16.10 -14.16 54.21
CA ILE A 334 17.33 -14.09 54.97
C ILE A 334 17.10 -14.84 56.29
N GLY A 335 17.99 -15.80 56.61
CA GLY A 335 17.93 -16.53 57.88
C GLY A 335 16.84 -17.60 58.00
N ALA A 336 16.21 -17.99 56.91
CA ALA A 336 15.22 -19.09 56.88
C ALA A 336 15.31 -19.87 55.55
N VAL A 337 14.81 -21.12 55.58
CA VAL A 337 14.75 -22.00 54.40
C VAL A 337 13.32 -22.40 54.13
N PRO A 338 12.86 -22.49 52.86
CA PRO A 338 11.51 -22.97 52.53
C PRO A 338 11.31 -24.40 53.00
N VAL A 339 10.18 -24.66 53.67
CA VAL A 339 9.80 -26.01 54.09
C VAL A 339 9.19 -26.75 52.91
N GLY A 340 9.78 -27.88 52.49
CA GLY A 340 9.30 -28.68 51.35
C GLY A 340 10.05 -28.48 50.03
N GLY A 341 11.06 -27.58 49.98
CA GLY A 341 12.06 -27.54 48.90
C GLY A 341 12.98 -28.75 49.05
N SER A 342 13.06 -29.63 48.06
CA SER A 342 14.09 -30.69 48.04
C SER A 342 15.47 -30.06 47.89
N VAL A 343 16.14 -29.89 49.00
CA VAL A 343 17.57 -29.56 49.01
C VAL A 343 18.27 -30.89 48.74
N HIS A 344 18.83 -31.07 47.54
CA HIS A 344 19.72 -32.18 47.28
C HIS A 344 21.00 -31.94 48.06
N PRO A 345 21.44 -32.88 48.92
CA PRO A 345 22.62 -32.67 49.81
C PRO A 345 23.92 -32.49 49.04
N ASP A 346 23.98 -32.85 47.77
CA ASP A 346 25.21 -32.82 46.93
C ASP A 346 25.40 -31.54 46.12
N ASP A 347 24.44 -30.61 46.14
CA ASP A 347 24.61 -29.30 45.44
C ASP A 347 25.32 -28.29 46.33
N ALA A 348 26.61 -28.18 46.15
CA ALA A 348 27.49 -27.15 46.79
C ALA A 348 27.21 -25.72 46.24
N GLY A 349 25.97 -25.33 46.24
CA GLY A 349 25.49 -24.02 45.72
C GLY A 349 23.97 -23.98 45.76
N HIS A 350 23.38 -24.20 46.96
CA HIS A 350 21.95 -24.31 47.13
C HIS A 350 21.22 -23.02 46.77
N VAL A 351 20.67 -22.97 45.57
CA VAL A 351 19.62 -22.04 45.22
C VAL A 351 18.27 -22.73 45.63
N ALA A 352 17.78 -22.43 46.84
CA ALA A 352 16.44 -22.83 47.23
C ALA A 352 15.46 -22.17 46.28
N HIS A 353 14.75 -22.94 45.47
CA HIS A 353 13.70 -22.41 44.59
C HIS A 353 12.55 -21.91 45.48
N VAL A 354 12.47 -20.60 45.64
CA VAL A 354 11.31 -19.95 46.28
C VAL A 354 10.18 -19.86 45.26
N PRO A 355 9.01 -20.46 45.52
CA PRO A 355 7.91 -20.32 44.57
C PRO A 355 7.58 -18.85 44.36
N THR A 356 7.60 -18.41 43.13
CA THR A 356 7.25 -17.03 42.73
C THR A 356 5.76 -16.87 42.45
N ASP A 357 5.01 -17.96 42.38
CA ASP A 357 3.57 -17.94 42.17
C ASP A 357 2.85 -17.22 43.33
N PRO A 358 2.09 -16.15 43.05
CA PRO A 358 1.36 -15.40 44.06
C PRO A 358 0.29 -16.23 44.80
N ALA A 359 -0.17 -17.36 44.21
CA ALA A 359 -1.10 -18.29 44.85
C ALA A 359 -0.39 -19.28 45.81
N SER A 360 0.92 -19.34 45.83
CA SER A 360 1.70 -20.26 46.66
C SER A 360 1.92 -19.70 48.08
N VAL A 361 1.60 -20.48 49.10
CA VAL A 361 1.93 -20.13 50.47
C VAL A 361 3.37 -20.56 50.77
N LEU A 362 4.22 -19.61 51.04
CA LEU A 362 5.61 -19.87 51.42
C LEU A 362 5.71 -20.17 52.92
N ILE A 363 5.97 -21.41 53.27
CA ILE A 363 6.25 -21.82 54.65
C ILE A 363 7.76 -21.85 54.85
N LEU A 364 8.25 -21.15 55.85
CA LEU A 364 9.67 -20.98 56.14
C LEU A 364 10.03 -21.57 57.51
N GLN A 365 11.18 -22.23 57.56
CA GLN A 365 11.79 -22.69 58.78
C GLN A 365 13.08 -21.86 59.07
N LYS A 366 13.16 -21.31 60.30
CA LYS A 366 14.37 -20.57 60.74
C LYS A 366 15.58 -21.48 60.70
N LEU A 367 16.69 -21.00 60.16
CA LEU A 367 17.99 -21.66 60.26
C LEU A 367 18.46 -21.67 61.70
N GLN A 368 18.98 -22.85 62.16
CA GLN A 368 19.39 -23.03 63.54
C GLN A 368 20.59 -22.15 63.95
N ASP A 369 21.46 -21.85 63.01
CA ASP A 369 22.67 -21.07 63.24
C ASP A 369 22.51 -19.58 62.95
N TYR A 370 21.30 -19.08 62.72
CA TYR A 370 21.04 -17.68 62.46
C TYR A 370 20.54 -16.95 63.70
N ASP A 371 21.40 -16.10 64.27
CA ASP A 371 21.07 -15.37 65.52
C ASP A 371 20.09 -14.23 65.36
N GLY A 372 19.82 -13.78 64.12
CA GLY A 372 18.87 -12.74 63.80
C GLY A 372 17.41 -13.24 63.70
N GLN A 373 16.47 -12.28 63.55
CA GLN A 373 15.12 -12.62 63.13
C GLN A 373 15.08 -12.90 61.63
N PRO A 374 14.43 -13.98 61.17
CA PRO A 374 14.26 -14.21 59.74
C PRO A 374 13.56 -13.03 59.07
N MET A 375 14.08 -12.57 57.96
CA MET A 375 13.50 -11.51 57.17
C MET A 375 13.02 -12.04 55.82
N ILE A 376 11.78 -11.71 55.48
CA ILE A 376 11.24 -11.95 54.16
C ILE A 376 11.11 -10.59 53.52
N GLY A 377 11.66 -10.46 52.34
CA GLY A 377 11.50 -9.27 51.52
C GLY A 377 11.06 -9.64 50.11
N GLN A 378 10.65 -8.63 49.42
CA GLN A 378 10.25 -8.71 48.02
C GLN A 378 11.06 -7.68 47.27
N TYR A 379 11.76 -8.13 46.24
CA TYR A 379 12.46 -7.22 45.34
C TYR A 379 11.43 -6.69 44.32
N GLN A 380 11.15 -5.41 44.38
CA GLN A 380 10.31 -4.76 43.38
C GLN A 380 11.17 -4.30 42.23
N ALA A 381 10.75 -4.61 41.00
CA ALA A 381 11.37 -4.03 39.81
C ALA A 381 11.32 -2.51 39.91
N GLY A 382 12.47 -1.86 39.67
CA GLY A 382 12.59 -0.40 39.78
C GLY A 382 11.87 0.38 38.68
N ALA A 383 11.32 -0.29 37.69
CA ALA A 383 10.63 0.31 36.57
C ALA A 383 9.11 0.25 36.76
N ASP A 384 8.43 1.39 36.56
CA ASP A 384 6.97 1.45 36.53
C ASP A 384 6.48 1.10 35.11
N PRO A 385 5.78 -0.06 34.91
CA PRO A 385 5.26 -0.44 33.61
C PRO A 385 4.30 0.59 32.99
N ALA A 386 3.54 1.33 33.80
CA ALA A 386 2.62 2.35 33.33
C ALA A 386 3.37 3.56 32.75
N ALA A 387 4.44 4.00 33.40
CA ALA A 387 5.30 5.07 32.89
C ALA A 387 6.00 4.66 31.58
N LEU A 388 6.51 3.42 31.50
CA LEU A 388 7.11 2.88 30.29
C LEU A 388 6.10 2.77 29.14
N GLN A 389 4.87 2.32 29.40
CA GLN A 389 3.79 2.29 28.41
C GLN A 389 3.45 3.68 27.90
N GLY A 390 3.50 4.71 28.76
CA GLY A 390 3.34 6.12 28.36
C GLY A 390 4.41 6.57 27.36
N VAL A 391 5.66 6.15 27.53
CA VAL A 391 6.75 6.45 26.59
C VAL A 391 6.51 5.78 25.24
N VAL A 392 6.10 4.50 25.23
CA VAL A 392 5.77 3.77 23.99
C VAL A 392 4.62 4.44 23.26
N SER A 393 3.54 4.80 23.97
CA SER A 393 2.39 5.51 23.39
C SER A 393 2.79 6.85 22.80
N GLY A 394 3.56 7.66 23.52
CA GLY A 394 4.07 8.95 23.02
C GLY A 394 4.94 8.83 21.77
N GLN A 395 5.72 7.75 21.63
CA GLN A 395 6.49 7.48 20.41
C GLN A 395 5.59 7.10 19.23
N ILE A 396 4.55 6.29 19.45
CA ILE A 396 3.57 5.97 18.40
C ILE A 396 2.87 7.26 17.93
N GLU A 397 2.51 8.14 18.85
CA GLU A 397 1.90 9.43 18.53
C GLU A 397 2.84 10.34 17.72
N ALA A 398 4.12 10.37 18.07
CA ALA A 398 5.14 11.11 17.32
C ALA A 398 5.30 10.56 15.91
N LEU A 399 5.37 9.24 15.74
CA LEU A 399 5.45 8.58 14.42
C LEU A 399 4.23 8.89 13.57
N ALA A 400 3.02 8.83 14.14
CA ALA A 400 1.78 9.16 13.45
C ALA A 400 1.77 10.63 13.00
N THR A 401 2.11 11.55 13.91
CA THR A 401 2.15 12.99 13.64
C THR A 401 3.16 13.34 12.56
N ASN A 402 4.36 12.76 12.60
CA ASN A 402 5.40 12.96 11.58
C ASN A 402 4.95 12.45 10.20
N ALA A 403 4.17 11.37 10.16
CA ALA A 403 3.57 10.86 8.94
C ALA A 403 2.35 11.69 8.48
N GLY A 404 1.87 12.64 9.28
CA GLY A 404 0.68 13.45 9.01
C GLY A 404 -0.64 12.73 9.31
N VAL A 405 -0.62 11.66 10.09
CA VAL A 405 -1.80 10.89 10.50
C VAL A 405 -2.19 11.29 11.92
N ALA A 406 -3.49 11.45 12.17
CA ALA A 406 -3.96 11.72 13.53
C ALA A 406 -3.64 10.52 14.44
N PRO A 407 -2.99 10.72 15.60
CA PRO A 407 -2.64 9.64 16.52
C PRO A 407 -3.82 8.75 16.92
N SER A 408 -5.00 9.34 17.07
CA SER A 408 -6.26 8.62 17.35
C SER A 408 -6.64 7.59 16.28
N ASP A 409 -6.16 7.73 15.06
CA ASP A 409 -6.46 6.81 13.96
C ASP A 409 -5.52 5.61 13.93
N VAL A 410 -4.33 5.77 14.53
CA VAL A 410 -3.34 4.69 14.70
C VAL A 410 -3.58 3.92 15.99
N GLN A 411 -3.83 4.62 17.08
CA GLN A 411 -4.21 4.05 18.36
C GLN A 411 -5.73 3.91 18.41
N ARG A 412 -6.27 2.76 18.07
CA ARG A 412 -7.67 2.46 18.33
C ARG A 412 -7.88 2.30 19.84
N LEU A 413 -8.06 3.40 20.52
CA LEU A 413 -8.55 3.41 21.90
C LEU A 413 -9.98 2.84 21.86
N GLY A 414 -10.13 1.61 22.34
CA GLY A 414 -11.39 0.93 22.34
C GLY A 414 -12.44 1.72 23.11
N GLY A 415 -13.62 1.91 22.51
CA GLY A 415 -14.85 2.13 23.27
C GLY A 415 -15.36 3.56 23.41
N THR A 416 -14.69 4.60 23.00
CA THR A 416 -15.33 5.93 22.96
C THR A 416 -16.05 6.12 21.64
N ALA A 417 -17.39 6.20 21.69
CA ALA A 417 -18.19 6.62 20.55
C ALA A 417 -17.66 7.98 20.07
N ARG A 418 -17.04 8.02 18.89
CA ARG A 418 -16.55 9.26 18.29
C ARG A 418 -17.76 10.14 18.00
N SER A 419 -17.72 11.38 18.47
CA SER A 419 -18.72 12.37 18.05
C SER A 419 -18.64 12.57 16.53
N GLY A 420 -19.74 12.97 15.90
CA GLY A 420 -19.75 13.29 14.47
C GLY A 420 -18.66 14.30 14.08
N VAL A 421 -18.30 15.23 14.98
CA VAL A 421 -17.21 16.19 14.82
C VAL A 421 -15.84 15.49 14.79
N ALA A 422 -15.59 14.51 15.67
CA ALA A 422 -14.33 13.75 15.66
C ALA A 422 -14.16 12.91 14.40
N ILE A 423 -15.26 12.35 13.86
CA ILE A 423 -15.25 11.64 12.58
C ILE A 423 -14.96 12.61 11.43
N ALA A 424 -15.58 13.79 11.43
CA ALA A 424 -15.35 14.81 10.41
C ALA A 424 -13.89 15.32 10.43
N LEU A 425 -13.29 15.53 11.61
CA LEU A 425 -11.89 15.93 11.74
C LEU A 425 -10.94 14.84 11.22
N SER A 426 -11.22 13.55 11.49
CA SER A 426 -10.40 12.45 10.96
C SER A 426 -10.49 12.34 9.44
N GLN A 427 -11.66 12.64 8.84
CA GLN A 427 -11.82 12.72 7.40
C GLN A 427 -11.06 13.91 6.78
N GLY A 428 -10.92 15.02 7.52
CA GLY A 428 -10.09 16.17 7.11
C GLY A 428 -8.64 15.77 6.87
N GLY A 429 -8.04 15.03 7.81
CA GLY A 429 -6.68 14.52 7.68
C GLY A 429 -6.52 13.59 6.46
N LYS A 430 -7.49 12.70 6.21
CA LYS A 430 -7.46 11.83 5.02
C LYS A 430 -7.55 12.61 3.70
N ARG A 431 -8.32 13.70 3.65
CA ARG A 431 -8.39 14.58 2.46
C ARG A 431 -7.06 15.29 2.20
N ASP A 432 -6.39 15.74 3.23
CA ASP A 432 -5.07 16.35 3.09
C ASP A 432 -4.04 15.33 2.57
N MET A 433 -4.12 14.07 3.04
CA MET A 433 -3.32 12.98 2.51
C MET A 433 -3.68 12.68 1.04
N GLN A 434 -4.97 12.65 0.70
CA GLN A 434 -5.42 12.49 -0.69
C GLN A 434 -4.83 13.59 -1.58
N ARG A 435 -4.90 14.86 -1.18
CA ARG A 435 -4.30 15.99 -1.91
C ARG A 435 -2.80 15.86 -2.05
N ARG A 436 -2.11 15.35 -1.04
CA ARG A 436 -0.65 15.16 -1.04
C ARG A 436 -0.21 14.08 -2.02
N TYR A 437 -0.90 12.94 -2.06
CA TYR A 437 -0.51 11.79 -2.87
C TYR A 437 -1.12 11.79 -4.28
N ALA A 438 -2.28 12.42 -4.48
CA ALA A 438 -2.97 12.46 -5.76
C ALA A 438 -2.08 12.87 -6.95
N PRO A 439 -1.24 13.91 -6.88
CA PRO A 439 -0.42 14.31 -8.03
C PRO A 439 0.57 13.21 -8.47
N VAL A 440 1.19 12.51 -7.52
CA VAL A 440 2.21 11.48 -7.81
C VAL A 440 1.58 10.22 -8.40
N PHE A 441 0.48 9.76 -7.78
CA PHE A 441 -0.25 8.59 -8.27
C PHE A 441 -0.95 8.87 -9.60
N ARG A 442 -1.45 10.10 -9.80
CA ARG A 442 -2.08 10.53 -11.05
C ARG A 442 -1.14 10.39 -12.25
N ASP A 443 0.09 10.88 -12.14
CA ASP A 443 1.08 10.75 -13.22
C ASP A 443 1.33 9.27 -13.58
N ALA A 444 1.41 8.39 -12.58
CA ALA A 444 1.58 6.96 -12.80
C ALA A 444 0.31 6.32 -13.42
N ASP A 445 -0.88 6.67 -12.94
CA ASP A 445 -2.15 6.17 -13.48
C ASP A 445 -2.38 6.64 -14.93
N GLU A 446 -2.07 7.89 -15.25
CA GLU A 446 -2.14 8.43 -16.61
C GLU A 446 -1.20 7.68 -17.57
N ARG A 447 0.05 7.43 -17.12
CA ARG A 447 1.01 6.60 -17.86
C ARG A 447 0.51 5.16 -18.04
N LEU A 448 -0.12 4.60 -17.01
CA LEU A 448 -0.67 3.26 -17.09
C LEU A 448 -1.82 3.15 -18.10
N VAL A 449 -2.76 4.09 -18.07
CA VAL A 449 -3.88 4.12 -19.03
C VAL A 449 -3.35 4.27 -20.46
N ALA A 450 -2.38 5.16 -20.68
CA ALA A 450 -1.72 5.34 -21.97
C ALA A 450 -0.98 4.06 -22.41
N LEU A 451 -0.31 3.37 -21.49
CA LEU A 451 0.35 2.11 -21.76
C LEU A 451 -0.65 1.01 -22.13
N VAL A 452 -1.76 0.90 -21.39
CA VAL A 452 -2.84 -0.06 -21.74
C VAL A 452 -3.39 0.22 -23.13
N ALA A 453 -3.66 1.50 -23.46
CA ALA A 453 -4.13 1.90 -24.78
C ALA A 453 -3.14 1.50 -25.88
N THR A 454 -1.84 1.78 -25.65
CA THR A 454 -0.78 1.42 -26.59
C THR A 454 -0.71 -0.08 -26.82
N LEU A 455 -0.67 -0.88 -25.75
CA LEU A 455 -0.57 -2.35 -25.84
C LEU A 455 -1.85 -2.95 -26.44
N TRP A 456 -3.01 -2.40 -26.11
CA TRP A 456 -4.29 -2.80 -26.71
C TRP A 456 -4.30 -2.56 -28.21
N ASN A 457 -3.87 -1.39 -28.68
CA ASN A 457 -3.78 -1.08 -30.11
C ASN A 457 -2.89 -2.09 -30.85
N ARG A 458 -1.73 -2.43 -30.25
CA ARG A 458 -0.81 -3.41 -30.85
C ARG A 458 -1.38 -4.81 -30.86
N TRP A 459 -2.04 -5.20 -29.77
CA TRP A 459 -2.68 -6.51 -29.70
C TRP A 459 -3.83 -6.62 -30.71
N SER A 460 -4.67 -5.58 -30.84
CA SER A 460 -5.78 -5.61 -31.80
C SER A 460 -5.35 -5.70 -33.26
N GLU A 461 -4.16 -5.20 -33.60
CA GLU A 461 -3.51 -5.30 -34.92
C GLU A 461 -2.76 -6.65 -35.12
N SER A 462 -2.57 -7.46 -34.06
CA SER A 462 -1.89 -8.75 -34.14
C SER A 462 -2.77 -9.83 -34.77
N PRO A 463 -2.18 -10.93 -35.26
CA PRO A 463 -2.98 -12.06 -35.78
C PRO A 463 -3.99 -12.62 -34.78
N GLU A 464 -3.66 -12.59 -33.47
CA GLU A 464 -4.57 -13.03 -32.41
C GLU A 464 -5.73 -12.05 -32.25
N GLY A 465 -5.47 -10.75 -32.24
CA GLY A 465 -6.50 -9.71 -32.15
C GLY A 465 -7.43 -9.73 -33.36
N LEU A 466 -6.87 -9.85 -34.56
CA LEU A 466 -7.65 -9.99 -35.80
C LEU A 466 -8.50 -11.28 -35.84
N ALA A 467 -8.03 -12.36 -35.22
CA ALA A 467 -8.82 -13.57 -35.07
C ALA A 467 -10.05 -13.37 -34.15
N VAL A 468 -9.94 -12.48 -33.16
CA VAL A 468 -11.04 -12.13 -32.23
C VAL A 468 -12.04 -11.17 -32.86
N PHE A 469 -11.55 -10.12 -33.53
CA PHE A 469 -12.40 -9.03 -34.06
C PHE A 469 -12.82 -9.21 -35.52
N GLY A 470 -12.19 -10.12 -36.27
CA GLY A 470 -12.39 -10.24 -37.70
C GLY A 470 -11.82 -9.04 -38.47
N GLU A 471 -12.48 -8.65 -39.56
CA GLU A 471 -12.06 -7.50 -40.38
C GLU A 471 -12.40 -6.13 -39.74
N GLU A 472 -13.25 -6.12 -38.72
CA GLU A 472 -13.68 -4.92 -37.99
C GLU A 472 -12.83 -4.76 -36.71
N ALA A 473 -11.55 -4.45 -36.84
CA ALA A 473 -10.74 -4.08 -35.68
C ALA A 473 -11.32 -2.82 -35.00
N PRO A 474 -11.43 -2.81 -33.67
CA PRO A 474 -11.92 -1.63 -32.97
C PRO A 474 -11.01 -0.42 -33.24
N PRO A 475 -11.54 0.80 -33.22
CA PRO A 475 -10.75 1.99 -33.44
C PRO A 475 -9.61 2.07 -32.42
N ALA A 476 -8.41 2.44 -32.87
CA ALA A 476 -7.24 2.55 -32.00
C ALA A 476 -7.43 3.66 -30.99
N TYR A 477 -7.17 3.38 -29.72
CA TYR A 477 -7.19 4.36 -28.64
C TYR A 477 -6.02 5.36 -28.77
N PRO A 478 -6.19 6.61 -28.32
CA PRO A 478 -5.07 7.54 -28.17
C PRO A 478 -4.01 6.99 -27.22
N GLU A 479 -2.74 7.13 -27.57
CA GLU A 479 -1.62 6.60 -26.77
C GLU A 479 -1.09 7.62 -25.73
N SER A 480 -1.80 8.76 -25.54
CA SER A 480 -1.45 9.82 -24.58
C SER A 480 -2.61 10.79 -24.37
N GLY A 481 -2.46 11.70 -23.42
CA GLY A 481 -3.44 12.77 -23.15
C GLY A 481 -4.57 12.35 -22.23
N TYR A 482 -4.38 11.31 -21.46
CA TYR A 482 -5.32 10.88 -20.43
C TYR A 482 -5.14 11.72 -19.17
N GLU A 483 -6.26 12.04 -18.54
CA GLU A 483 -6.33 12.73 -17.25
C GLU A 483 -7.10 11.82 -16.27
N VAL A 484 -6.51 11.64 -15.08
CA VAL A 484 -7.09 10.78 -14.04
C VAL A 484 -7.55 11.64 -12.87
N HIS A 485 -8.81 11.52 -12.50
CA HIS A 485 -9.43 12.28 -11.42
C HIS A 485 -9.92 11.33 -10.33
N TYR A 486 -9.35 11.47 -9.11
CA TYR A 486 -9.78 10.69 -7.95
C TYR A 486 -11.04 11.31 -7.35
N GLN A 487 -11.96 10.43 -6.92
CA GLN A 487 -13.15 10.88 -6.20
C GLN A 487 -12.74 11.47 -4.85
N SER A 488 -13.21 12.66 -4.57
CA SER A 488 -12.96 13.31 -3.28
C SER A 488 -13.74 12.61 -2.15
N LEU A 489 -13.13 12.55 -0.97
CA LEU A 489 -13.82 12.07 0.20
C LEU A 489 -15.01 12.98 0.52
N PRO A 490 -16.19 12.43 0.85
CA PRO A 490 -17.37 13.22 1.10
C PRO A 490 -17.15 14.21 2.24
N LEU A 491 -17.57 15.43 2.03
CA LEU A 491 -17.55 16.47 3.04
C LEU A 491 -18.57 16.17 4.15
N SER A 492 -18.24 16.49 5.40
CA SER A 492 -19.24 16.49 6.47
C SER A 492 -20.35 17.51 6.17
N PRO A 493 -21.55 17.36 6.75
CA PRO A 493 -22.62 18.35 6.57
C PRO A 493 -22.19 19.78 6.90
N ALA A 494 -21.45 19.97 8.00
CA ALA A 494 -20.94 21.27 8.40
C ALA A 494 -19.92 21.86 7.41
N GLU A 495 -19.04 21.03 6.85
CA GLU A 495 -18.07 21.47 5.84
C GLU A 495 -18.74 21.77 4.50
N ARG A 496 -19.77 21.00 4.11
CA ARG A 496 -20.58 21.32 2.92
C ARG A 496 -21.25 22.65 3.06
N GLU A 497 -21.83 22.92 4.21
CA GLU A 497 -22.48 24.20 4.51
C GLU A 497 -21.48 25.37 4.50
N ALA A 498 -20.32 25.20 5.17
CA ALA A 498 -19.25 26.20 5.16
C ALA A 498 -18.72 26.48 3.75
N ARG A 499 -18.49 25.42 2.94
CA ARG A 499 -18.06 25.55 1.55
C ARG A 499 -19.13 26.24 0.69
N ARG A 500 -20.38 25.84 0.87
CA ARG A 500 -21.50 26.48 0.16
C ARG A 500 -21.56 27.99 0.47
N LYS A 501 -21.44 28.35 1.74
CA LYS A 501 -21.45 29.74 2.16
C LYS A 501 -20.27 30.54 1.56
N ASP A 502 -19.05 30.00 1.63
CA ASP A 502 -17.86 30.62 1.05
C ASP A 502 -17.97 30.83 -0.47
N VAL A 503 -18.44 29.81 -1.20
CA VAL A 503 -18.63 29.89 -2.67
C VAL A 503 -19.69 30.93 -3.02
N LEU A 504 -20.82 30.98 -2.29
CA LEU A 504 -21.87 31.96 -2.50
C LEU A 504 -21.39 33.38 -2.17
N GLU A 505 -20.61 33.57 -1.12
CA GLU A 505 -20.00 34.85 -0.77
C GLU A 505 -19.03 35.33 -1.87
N ARG A 506 -18.17 34.44 -2.39
CA ARG A 506 -17.27 34.74 -3.51
C ARG A 506 -18.01 35.04 -4.81
N LEU A 507 -19.11 34.34 -5.08
CA LEU A 507 -19.96 34.61 -6.22
C LEU A 507 -20.65 35.98 -6.09
N ALA A 508 -21.18 36.30 -4.91
CA ALA A 508 -21.81 37.59 -4.62
C ALA A 508 -20.80 38.76 -4.71
N ALA A 509 -19.54 38.51 -4.33
CA ALA A 509 -18.45 39.48 -4.46
C ALA A 509 -17.90 39.61 -5.90
N GLY A 510 -18.41 38.82 -6.87
CA GLY A 510 -17.93 38.82 -8.25
C GLY A 510 -16.54 38.22 -8.45
N LEU A 511 -16.02 37.47 -7.46
CA LEU A 511 -14.68 36.87 -7.49
C LEU A 511 -14.63 35.56 -8.28
N VAL A 512 -15.77 34.90 -8.47
CA VAL A 512 -15.92 33.63 -9.23
C VAL A 512 -17.10 33.76 -10.19
N SER A 513 -16.97 33.09 -11.36
CA SER A 513 -18.09 33.04 -12.30
C SER A 513 -19.18 32.06 -11.82
N ARG A 514 -20.42 32.22 -12.32
CA ARG A 514 -21.53 31.31 -12.02
C ARG A 514 -21.19 29.85 -12.39
N VAL A 515 -20.48 29.65 -13.50
CA VAL A 515 -20.02 28.33 -13.96
C VAL A 515 -18.99 27.74 -12.99
N ASP A 516 -18.02 28.54 -12.55
CA ASP A 516 -16.98 28.07 -11.61
C ASP A 516 -17.57 27.79 -10.22
N ALA A 517 -18.51 28.62 -9.77
CA ALA A 517 -19.23 28.41 -8.51
C ALA A 517 -20.07 27.12 -8.56
N TYR A 518 -20.78 26.86 -9.65
CA TYR A 518 -21.53 25.61 -9.84
C TYR A 518 -20.60 24.40 -9.89
N ALA A 519 -19.50 24.48 -10.65
CA ALA A 519 -18.50 23.44 -10.74
C ALA A 519 -17.91 23.08 -9.36
N GLU A 520 -17.59 24.10 -8.55
CA GLU A 520 -17.05 23.93 -7.22
C GLU A 520 -18.07 23.36 -6.22
N LEU A 521 -19.34 23.77 -6.29
CA LEU A 521 -20.40 23.29 -5.39
C LEU A 521 -20.78 21.83 -5.65
N HIS A 522 -20.79 21.42 -6.92
CA HIS A 522 -21.24 20.09 -7.35
C HIS A 522 -20.08 19.13 -7.64
N ASP A 523 -18.82 19.59 -7.51
CA ASP A 523 -17.59 18.80 -7.73
C ASP A 523 -17.55 18.21 -9.15
N VAL A 524 -17.98 19.00 -10.14
CA VAL A 524 -18.01 18.65 -11.57
C VAL A 524 -17.01 19.48 -12.37
N SER A 525 -16.70 19.07 -13.60
CA SER A 525 -15.83 19.85 -14.48
C SER A 525 -16.50 21.17 -14.87
N ARG A 526 -15.67 22.17 -15.25
CA ARG A 526 -16.19 23.46 -15.71
C ARG A 526 -17.06 23.34 -16.95
N GLU A 527 -16.69 22.43 -17.85
CA GLU A 527 -17.43 22.13 -19.08
C GLU A 527 -18.79 21.52 -18.75
N GLU A 528 -18.83 20.56 -17.86
CA GLU A 528 -20.06 19.92 -17.38
C GLU A 528 -20.96 20.91 -16.63
N ALA A 529 -20.38 21.75 -15.79
CA ALA A 529 -21.08 22.83 -15.11
C ALA A 529 -21.69 23.82 -16.11
N ALA A 530 -20.95 24.18 -17.17
CA ALA A 530 -21.47 25.07 -18.22
C ALA A 530 -22.64 24.44 -18.97
N VAL A 531 -22.56 23.15 -19.30
CA VAL A 531 -23.65 22.42 -19.98
C VAL A 531 -24.89 22.34 -19.09
N ARG A 532 -24.74 22.00 -17.81
CA ARG A 532 -25.85 21.91 -16.87
C ARG A 532 -26.50 23.26 -16.61
N LEU A 533 -25.71 24.32 -16.45
CA LEU A 533 -26.23 25.68 -16.29
C LEU A 533 -26.94 26.18 -17.57
N ALA A 534 -26.38 25.86 -18.76
CA ALA A 534 -27.04 26.20 -20.01
C ALA A 534 -28.37 25.46 -20.20
N ALA A 535 -28.46 24.22 -19.70
CA ALA A 535 -29.73 23.48 -19.66
C ALA A 535 -30.74 24.10 -18.68
N MET A 536 -30.29 24.63 -17.55
CA MET A 536 -31.11 25.35 -16.56
C MET A 536 -31.57 26.75 -17.05
N ASP A 537 -30.73 27.41 -17.86
CA ASP A 537 -31.02 28.76 -18.40
C ASP A 537 -31.73 28.68 -19.80
N GLY A 538 -32.09 27.48 -20.31
CA GLY A 538 -32.76 27.27 -21.60
C GLY A 538 -34.22 27.77 -21.61
N PRO A 539 -34.83 27.99 -22.81
CA PRO A 539 -36.18 28.54 -22.95
C PRO A 539 -37.33 27.62 -22.43
N ASP A 540 -36.99 26.40 -22.00
CA ASP A 540 -37.96 25.43 -21.43
C ASP A 540 -37.99 25.45 -19.90
N GLY A 541 -37.46 26.50 -19.26
CA GLY A 541 -37.37 26.68 -17.80
C GLY A 541 -38.75 26.95 -17.12
N ASP A 542 -39.86 26.77 -17.80
CA ASP A 542 -41.21 26.91 -17.24
C ASP A 542 -41.80 25.56 -16.71
N ASP A 543 -41.08 24.43 -16.89
CA ASP A 543 -41.59 23.11 -16.44
C ASP A 543 -40.99 22.61 -15.11
N ASP A 544 -40.07 23.37 -14.46
CA ASP A 544 -39.46 22.98 -13.16
C ASP A 544 -40.31 23.31 -11.91
N ASP A 545 -41.59 23.70 -12.10
CA ASP A 545 -42.54 23.77 -10.98
C ASP A 545 -42.86 22.37 -10.39
N ASP A 546 -42.70 21.30 -11.17
CA ASP A 546 -42.93 19.92 -10.69
C ASP A 546 -41.88 19.47 -9.65
N ASP A 547 -40.58 19.82 -9.80
CA ASP A 547 -39.53 19.48 -8.82
C ASP A 547 -39.65 20.31 -7.53
N ALA A 548 -40.19 21.54 -7.61
CA ALA A 548 -40.47 22.37 -6.46
C ALA A 548 -41.68 21.88 -5.66
N ASP A 549 -42.69 21.35 -6.37
CA ASP A 549 -43.85 20.75 -5.75
C ASP A 549 -43.52 19.38 -5.14
N ASP A 550 -42.68 18.54 -5.76
CA ASP A 550 -42.15 17.29 -5.18
C ASP A 550 -41.34 17.54 -3.91
N LEU A 551 -40.45 18.54 -3.91
CA LEU A 551 -39.69 18.97 -2.71
C LEU A 551 -40.60 19.50 -1.61
N ARG A 552 -41.65 20.19 -1.97
CA ARG A 552 -42.65 20.72 -1.04
C ARG A 552 -43.49 19.60 -0.44
N GLU A 553 -43.86 18.58 -1.24
CA GLU A 553 -44.55 17.38 -0.76
C GLU A 553 -43.65 16.55 0.18
N GLU A 554 -42.34 16.38 -0.13
CA GLU A 554 -41.38 15.72 0.78
C GLU A 554 -41.21 16.49 2.10
N LEU A 555 -41.16 17.82 2.05
CA LEU A 555 -41.06 18.67 3.23
C LEU A 555 -42.34 18.59 4.08
N VAL A 556 -43.51 18.58 3.47
CA VAL A 556 -44.81 18.40 4.15
C VAL A 556 -44.89 17.00 4.79
N ALA A 557 -44.42 15.96 4.08
CA ALA A 557 -44.38 14.60 4.61
C ALA A 557 -43.38 14.47 5.81
N ALA A 558 -42.23 15.13 5.72
CA ALA A 558 -41.26 15.18 6.80
C ALA A 558 -41.82 15.94 8.03
N LEU A 559 -42.55 17.01 7.81
CA LEU A 559 -43.23 17.78 8.86
C LEU A 559 -44.29 16.94 9.59
N ALA A 560 -45.11 16.21 8.83
CA ALA A 560 -46.09 15.29 9.39
C ALA A 560 -45.46 14.15 10.19
N ALA A 561 -44.30 13.64 9.75
CA ALA A 561 -43.55 12.63 10.47
C ALA A 561 -42.98 13.18 11.81
N LEU A 562 -42.48 14.42 11.81
CA LEU A 562 -42.00 15.10 13.02
C LEU A 562 -43.14 15.40 14.02
N GLU A 563 -44.32 15.81 13.52
CA GLU A 563 -45.51 16.01 14.37
C GLU A 563 -46.01 14.70 14.98
N GLY A 564 -45.97 13.61 14.18
CA GLY A 564 -46.25 12.26 14.66
C GLY A 564 -45.28 11.77 15.73
N ALA A 565 -44.01 12.05 15.57
CA ALA A 565 -42.97 11.72 16.56
C ALA A 565 -43.12 12.50 17.87
N LEU A 566 -43.53 13.78 17.81
CA LEU A 566 -43.80 14.63 18.98
C LEU A 566 -45.05 14.17 19.78
N GLY A 567 -45.99 13.43 19.12
CA GLY A 567 -47.15 12.83 19.75
C GLY A 567 -46.89 11.57 20.57
N VAL A 568 -45.65 11.05 20.60
CA VAL A 568 -45.32 9.84 21.36
C VAL A 568 -45.16 10.16 22.84
N ASP A 569 -46.00 9.55 23.70
CA ASP A 569 -45.92 9.67 25.13
C ASP A 569 -44.64 9.02 25.70
N GLY A 570 -43.93 9.74 26.56
CA GLY A 570 -42.72 9.23 27.23
C GLY A 570 -41.38 9.63 26.62
N LEU A 571 -41.35 10.53 25.64
CA LEU A 571 -40.09 11.09 25.10
C LEU A 571 -39.31 11.85 26.19
N PRO A 572 -37.97 11.66 26.30
CA PRO A 572 -37.11 12.46 27.15
C PRO A 572 -37.20 13.94 26.77
N ARG A 573 -37.14 14.83 27.76
CA ARG A 573 -37.30 16.29 27.57
C ARG A 573 -36.37 16.86 26.49
N ALA A 574 -35.08 16.46 26.53
CA ALA A 574 -34.08 16.91 25.53
C ALA A 574 -34.39 16.44 24.09
N ALA A 575 -34.97 15.24 23.94
CA ALA A 575 -35.40 14.72 22.63
C ALA A 575 -36.65 15.47 22.11
N ARG A 576 -37.56 15.85 23.00
CA ARG A 576 -38.74 16.63 22.65
C ARG A 576 -38.37 18.06 22.21
N GLU A 577 -37.47 18.75 22.95
CA GLU A 577 -36.94 20.07 22.58
C GLU A 577 -36.25 20.04 21.20
N ALA A 578 -35.42 19.00 20.90
CA ALA A 578 -34.76 18.86 19.61
C ALA A 578 -35.74 18.59 18.44
N LEU A 579 -36.83 17.84 18.68
CA LEU A 579 -37.87 17.59 17.69
C LEU A 579 -38.75 18.82 17.45
N GLU A 580 -39.01 19.62 18.47
CA GLU A 580 -39.72 20.91 18.37
C GLU A 580 -38.92 21.92 17.55
N ASP A 581 -37.59 22.02 17.77
CA ASP A 581 -36.71 22.86 16.97
C ASP A 581 -36.67 22.42 15.51
N ALA A 582 -36.56 21.11 15.24
CA ALA A 582 -36.55 20.56 13.88
C ALA A 582 -37.89 20.78 13.17
N ARG A 583 -39.03 20.65 13.87
CA ARG A 583 -40.37 20.93 13.34
C ARG A 583 -40.51 22.40 12.95
N ASP A 584 -40.08 23.31 13.82
CA ASP A 584 -40.20 24.75 13.59
C ASP A 584 -39.33 25.21 12.42
N GLN A 585 -38.13 24.60 12.25
CA GLN A 585 -37.30 24.80 11.06
C GLN A 585 -37.94 24.28 9.78
N ALA A 586 -38.51 23.08 9.81
CA ALA A 586 -39.20 22.50 8.66
C ALA A 586 -40.45 23.34 8.29
N ARG A 587 -41.21 23.84 9.28
CA ARG A 587 -42.36 24.70 9.07
C ARG A 587 -41.97 26.04 8.43
N ALA A 588 -40.90 26.66 8.89
CA ALA A 588 -40.40 27.89 8.28
C ALA A 588 -39.92 27.69 6.84
N ALA A 589 -39.41 26.50 6.47
CA ALA A 589 -39.01 26.15 5.12
C ALA A 589 -40.20 25.87 4.18
N VAL A 590 -41.34 25.42 4.70
CA VAL A 590 -42.57 25.21 3.93
C VAL A 590 -43.34 26.52 3.69
N GLU A 591 -43.29 27.46 4.65
CA GLU A 591 -44.02 28.74 4.60
C GLU A 591 -43.22 29.85 3.87
N GLY A 592 -41.93 29.68 3.64
CA GLY A 592 -41.04 30.62 2.94
C GLY A 592 -40.81 30.21 1.52
#